data_47568fa436a980af55f5f5f638c7611e
#
_entry.id   47568fa436a980af55f5f5f638c7611e
#
_cell.length_a   1.000
_cell.length_b   1.000
_cell.length_c   1.000
_cell.angle_alpha   90.00
_cell.angle_beta   90.00
_cell.angle_gamma   90.00
#
_symmetry.space_group_name_H-M   'P 1'
#
loop_
_entity.id
_entity.type
_entity.pdbx_description
1 polymer ?
#
loop_
_entity_poly.entity_id
_entity_poly.type
_entity_poly.pdbx_seq_one_letter_code
_entity_poly.pdbx_strand_id
1 'polypeptide(L)'
;MEPARLRAMDLACQRGDRLLFRGLSFELGAGEALQIAGPNGTGKSSLLRIIAGLLPPFAGTVTGNGGASLLDERLALDEHLSLGRALRFWRTLDGRGSDAMMVRLGLDALADVPVRFLSTGQRKRAAILVSAAHGPRLWLLDEPLNGLDAEAAERFQEQVADYLASGGMALIASHQPFRAPALTSLRLADYAP
;
A
#
# COMPACT_ATOMS: atom_id res chain seq x y z
N MET A 1 2.14 -26.38 4.08
CA MET A 1 1.97 -24.96 4.52
C MET A 1 0.84 -24.40 3.68
N GLU A 2 -0.24 -23.96 4.31
CA GLU A 2 -1.40 -23.42 3.58
C GLU A 2 -0.96 -22.15 2.82
N PRO A 3 -1.38 -21.96 1.55
CA PRO A 3 -1.01 -20.79 0.79
C PRO A 3 -1.50 -19.51 1.51
N ALA A 4 -0.70 -18.45 1.46
CA ALA A 4 -1.08 -17.16 2.04
C ALA A 4 -2.40 -16.69 1.41
N ARG A 5 -3.38 -16.37 2.25
CA ARG A 5 -4.70 -15.93 1.79
C ARG A 5 -5.24 -14.86 2.74
N LEU A 6 -5.64 -13.72 2.17
CA LEU A 6 -6.43 -12.71 2.86
C LEU A 6 -7.91 -13.02 2.65
N ARG A 7 -8.68 -12.98 3.73
CA ARG A 7 -10.15 -13.10 3.65
C ARG A 7 -10.80 -11.97 4.46
N ALA A 8 -11.71 -11.27 3.83
CA ALA A 8 -12.60 -10.28 4.41
C ALA A 8 -14.05 -10.81 4.32
N MET A 9 -14.79 -10.81 5.43
CA MET A 9 -16.13 -11.37 5.51
C MET A 9 -17.09 -10.36 6.12
N ASP A 10 -18.12 -9.98 5.37
CA ASP A 10 -19.23 -9.10 5.78
C ASP A 10 -18.78 -7.78 6.43
N LEU A 11 -17.68 -7.20 5.91
CA LEU A 11 -17.11 -5.99 6.48
C LEU A 11 -18.07 -4.81 6.34
N ALA A 12 -18.17 -4.05 7.43
CA ALA A 12 -18.77 -2.73 7.45
C ALA A 12 -17.81 -1.71 8.07
N CYS A 13 -17.89 -0.48 7.62
CA CYS A 13 -17.09 0.63 8.12
C CYS A 13 -17.96 1.83 8.42
N GLN A 14 -17.86 2.33 9.65
CA GLN A 14 -18.49 3.58 10.10
C GLN A 14 -17.42 4.58 10.54
N ARG A 15 -17.62 5.85 10.20
CA ARG A 15 -16.74 6.96 10.64
C ARG A 15 -17.61 8.08 11.21
N GLY A 16 -17.48 8.31 12.52
CA GLY A 16 -18.49 9.12 13.23
C GLY A 16 -19.86 8.49 13.05
N ASP A 17 -20.84 9.30 12.70
CA ASP A 17 -22.23 8.85 12.47
C ASP A 17 -22.49 8.35 11.04
N ARG A 18 -21.47 8.36 10.17
CA ARG A 18 -21.63 7.97 8.76
C ARG A 18 -21.18 6.54 8.54
N LEU A 19 -22.10 5.68 8.11
CA LEU A 19 -21.80 4.37 7.55
C LEU A 19 -21.25 4.57 6.13
N LEU A 20 -20.05 4.03 5.84
CA LEU A 20 -19.38 4.20 4.54
C LEU A 20 -19.69 3.05 3.59
N PHE A 21 -19.63 1.82 4.09
CA PHE A 21 -19.97 0.59 3.36
C PHE A 21 -20.39 -0.50 4.33
N ARG A 22 -21.11 -1.52 3.82
CA ARG A 22 -21.53 -2.71 4.57
C ARG A 22 -21.60 -3.96 3.68
N GLY A 23 -21.47 -5.14 4.31
CA GLY A 23 -21.61 -6.43 3.62
C GLY A 23 -20.48 -6.74 2.63
N LEU A 24 -19.33 -6.06 2.74
CA LEU A 24 -18.21 -6.26 1.84
C LEU A 24 -17.49 -7.57 2.16
N SER A 25 -17.42 -8.46 1.16
CA SER A 25 -16.70 -9.73 1.29
C SER A 25 -15.82 -9.96 0.07
N PHE A 26 -14.58 -10.38 0.29
CA PHE A 26 -13.63 -10.77 -0.77
C PHE A 26 -12.54 -11.67 -0.23
N GLU A 27 -11.88 -12.37 -1.14
CA GLU A 27 -10.68 -13.16 -0.87
C GLU A 27 -9.56 -12.73 -1.82
N LEU A 28 -8.31 -12.86 -1.39
CA LEU A 28 -7.12 -12.57 -2.16
C LEU A 28 -6.07 -13.64 -1.86
N GLY A 29 -5.57 -14.30 -2.88
CA GLY A 29 -4.53 -15.33 -2.80
C GLY A 29 -3.15 -14.85 -3.20
N ALA A 30 -2.15 -15.70 -3.00
CA ALA A 30 -0.77 -15.43 -3.42
C ALA A 30 -0.70 -15.15 -4.94
N GLY A 31 0.01 -14.10 -5.32
CA GLY A 31 0.16 -13.65 -6.71
C GLY A 31 -1.01 -12.83 -7.23
N GLU A 32 -2.04 -12.58 -6.43
CA GLU A 32 -3.23 -11.84 -6.85
C GLU A 32 -3.21 -10.39 -6.37
N ALA A 33 -3.89 -9.54 -7.13
CA ALA A 33 -4.13 -8.15 -6.77
C ALA A 33 -5.63 -7.81 -6.87
N LEU A 34 -6.11 -6.97 -5.93
CA LEU A 34 -7.48 -6.45 -5.95
C LEU A 34 -7.44 -4.93 -5.90
N GLN A 35 -8.01 -4.28 -6.92
CA GLN A 35 -8.22 -2.83 -6.91
C GLN A 35 -9.59 -2.50 -6.30
N ILE A 36 -9.56 -1.69 -5.26
CA ILE A 36 -10.75 -1.06 -4.68
C ILE A 36 -10.97 0.26 -5.39
N ALA A 37 -11.92 0.27 -6.31
CA ALA A 37 -12.26 1.44 -7.11
C ALA A 37 -13.40 2.25 -6.47
N GLY A 38 -13.40 3.56 -6.69
CA GLY A 38 -14.45 4.46 -6.24
C GLY A 38 -13.97 5.88 -6.06
N PRO A 39 -14.89 6.85 -6.00
CA PRO A 39 -14.56 8.25 -5.77
C PRO A 39 -13.97 8.48 -4.38
N ASN A 40 -13.43 9.69 -4.17
CA ASN A 40 -12.93 10.08 -2.86
C ASN A 40 -14.05 10.11 -1.82
N GLY A 41 -13.72 9.75 -0.58
CA GLY A 41 -14.69 9.74 0.53
C GLY A 41 -15.59 8.50 0.61
N THR A 42 -15.45 7.51 -0.28
CA THR A 42 -16.23 6.24 -0.23
C THR A 42 -15.75 5.27 0.86
N GLY A 43 -14.57 5.49 1.45
CA GLY A 43 -14.05 4.62 2.50
C GLY A 43 -12.88 3.73 2.09
N LYS A 44 -12.29 3.92 0.90
CA LYS A 44 -11.14 3.12 0.40
C LYS A 44 -9.99 3.05 1.40
N SER A 45 -9.50 4.20 1.85
CA SER A 45 -8.42 4.28 2.86
C SER A 45 -8.83 3.68 4.21
N SER A 46 -10.11 3.80 4.59
CA SER A 46 -10.62 3.16 5.81
C SER A 46 -10.62 1.64 5.68
N LEU A 47 -10.98 1.10 4.52
CA LEU A 47 -10.90 -0.33 4.23
C LEU A 47 -9.45 -0.82 4.34
N LEU A 48 -8.48 -0.14 3.70
CA LEU A 48 -7.07 -0.52 3.83
C LEU A 48 -6.61 -0.51 5.28
N ARG A 49 -7.01 0.47 6.08
CA ARG A 49 -6.68 0.52 7.52
C ARG A 49 -7.35 -0.59 8.32
N ILE A 50 -8.57 -1.01 7.97
CA ILE A 50 -9.22 -2.18 8.58
C ILE A 50 -8.40 -3.44 8.26
N ILE A 51 -8.03 -3.65 7.01
CA ILE A 51 -7.22 -4.79 6.59
C ILE A 51 -5.83 -4.77 7.26
N ALA A 52 -5.21 -3.60 7.42
CA ALA A 52 -3.95 -3.43 8.15
C ALA A 52 -4.05 -3.66 9.67
N GLY A 53 -5.27 -3.80 10.22
CA GLY A 53 -5.48 -3.88 11.67
C GLY A 53 -5.33 -2.54 12.40
N LEU A 54 -5.26 -1.43 11.68
CA LEU A 54 -5.12 -0.07 12.23
C LEU A 54 -6.46 0.59 12.56
N LEU A 55 -7.56 0.00 12.09
CA LEU A 55 -8.92 0.45 12.35
C LEU A 55 -9.80 -0.78 12.59
N PRO A 56 -10.55 -0.86 13.70
CA PRO A 56 -11.51 -1.94 13.89
C PRO A 56 -12.64 -1.82 12.86
N PRO A 57 -13.12 -2.91 12.26
CA PRO A 57 -14.32 -2.89 11.45
C PRO A 57 -15.56 -2.60 12.33
N PHE A 58 -16.57 -1.96 11.77
CA PHE A 58 -17.86 -1.77 12.45
C PHE A 58 -18.61 -3.11 12.57
N ALA A 59 -18.49 -3.97 11.55
CA ALA A 59 -18.95 -5.35 11.54
C ALA A 59 -18.08 -6.19 10.60
N GLY A 60 -18.17 -7.51 10.74
CA GLY A 60 -17.42 -8.46 9.92
C GLY A 60 -16.06 -8.80 10.49
N THR A 61 -15.28 -9.57 9.75
CA THR A 61 -13.97 -10.08 10.17
C THR A 61 -12.94 -10.05 9.04
N VAL A 62 -11.68 -9.91 9.43
CA VAL A 62 -10.51 -10.02 8.54
C VAL A 62 -9.61 -11.12 9.06
N THR A 63 -9.16 -12.01 8.19
CA THR A 63 -8.17 -13.06 8.51
C THR A 63 -7.09 -13.12 7.44
N GLY A 64 -5.90 -13.61 7.81
CA GLY A 64 -4.79 -13.77 6.86
C GLY A 64 -4.03 -12.48 6.51
N ASN A 65 -4.23 -11.41 7.26
CA ASN A 65 -3.56 -10.11 7.07
C ASN A 65 -2.17 -10.01 7.72
N GLY A 66 -1.67 -11.11 8.27
CA GLY A 66 -0.33 -11.14 8.88
C GLY A 66 0.78 -10.78 7.91
N GLY A 67 1.69 -9.89 8.33
CA GLY A 67 2.78 -9.39 7.49
C GLY A 67 2.33 -8.37 6.45
N ALA A 68 1.25 -7.62 6.72
CA ALA A 68 0.82 -6.51 5.87
C ALA A 68 1.72 -5.28 6.04
N SER A 69 1.98 -4.57 4.94
CA SER A 69 2.57 -3.23 4.94
C SER A 69 1.64 -2.26 4.22
N LEU A 70 1.50 -1.06 4.77
CA LEU A 70 0.65 -0.02 4.23
C LEU A 70 1.48 1.13 3.65
N LEU A 71 1.28 1.42 2.38
CA LEU A 71 1.68 2.67 1.73
C LEU A 71 0.50 3.62 1.80
N ASP A 72 0.59 4.66 2.62
CA ASP A 72 -0.36 5.77 2.65
C ASP A 72 0.35 7.12 2.34
N GLU A 73 -0.36 8.22 2.49
CA GLU A 73 0.20 9.56 2.23
C GLU A 73 1.23 10.01 3.28
N ARG A 74 1.32 9.29 4.41
CA ARG A 74 2.20 9.66 5.51
C ARG A 74 3.56 9.02 5.32
N LEU A 75 4.58 9.84 5.13
CA LEU A 75 5.95 9.38 5.11
C LEU A 75 6.45 9.18 6.54
N ALA A 76 6.69 7.93 6.93
CA ALA A 76 7.19 7.58 8.27
C ALA A 76 8.73 7.75 8.35
N LEU A 77 9.25 8.90 7.93
CA LEU A 77 10.66 9.28 8.04
C LEU A 77 10.80 10.57 8.83
N ASP A 78 11.87 10.66 9.63
CA ASP A 78 12.21 11.88 10.35
C ASP A 78 12.61 12.98 9.34
N GLU A 79 11.87 14.06 9.33
CA GLU A 79 12.04 15.17 8.40
C GLU A 79 13.34 15.93 8.59
N HIS A 80 13.97 15.85 9.77
CA HIS A 80 15.22 16.54 10.10
C HIS A 80 16.47 15.76 9.70
N LEU A 81 16.33 14.47 9.44
CA LEU A 81 17.45 13.64 8.99
C LEU A 81 17.62 13.71 7.47
N SER A 82 18.85 13.47 6.98
CA SER A 82 19.04 13.18 5.56
C SER A 82 18.33 11.86 5.19
N LEU A 83 17.88 11.75 3.94
CA LEU A 83 17.14 10.57 3.46
C LEU A 83 17.88 9.27 3.76
N GLY A 84 19.17 9.21 3.47
CA GLY A 84 20.01 8.03 3.72
C GLY A 84 20.10 7.67 5.22
N ARG A 85 20.10 8.67 6.13
CA ARG A 85 20.08 8.42 7.58
C ARG A 85 18.71 7.93 8.05
N ALA A 86 17.64 8.55 7.58
CA ALA A 86 16.28 8.15 7.90
C ALA A 86 15.95 6.71 7.43
N LEU A 87 16.40 6.35 6.22
CA LEU A 87 16.23 5.01 5.67
C LEU A 87 17.09 3.95 6.37
N ARG A 88 18.28 4.30 6.92
CA ARG A 88 19.09 3.35 7.70
C ARG A 88 18.34 2.78 8.91
N PHE A 89 17.54 3.59 9.59
CA PHE A 89 16.69 3.12 10.69
C PHE A 89 15.79 1.96 10.24
N TRP A 90 15.10 2.10 9.11
CA TRP A 90 14.24 1.06 8.56
C TRP A 90 15.03 -0.17 8.13
N ARG A 91 16.21 0.01 7.54
CA ARG A 91 17.11 -1.10 7.14
C ARG A 91 17.58 -1.95 8.31
N THR A 92 17.83 -1.33 9.48
CA THR A 92 18.24 -2.07 10.68
C THR A 92 17.11 -2.90 11.28
N LEU A 93 15.87 -2.47 11.11
CA LEU A 93 14.70 -3.23 11.55
C LEU A 93 14.44 -4.48 10.68
N ASP A 94 14.79 -4.44 9.41
CA ASP A 94 14.33 -5.40 8.40
C ASP A 94 15.42 -6.37 7.91
N GLY A 95 16.69 -6.08 8.19
CA GLY A 95 17.83 -6.94 7.81
C GLY A 95 18.02 -7.13 6.30
N ARG A 96 17.28 -6.44 5.44
CA ARG A 96 17.36 -6.53 3.98
C ARG A 96 17.87 -5.23 3.38
N GLY A 97 18.86 -5.32 2.51
CA GLY A 97 19.44 -4.17 1.82
C GLY A 97 18.47 -3.56 0.81
N SER A 98 18.18 -2.28 0.98
CA SER A 98 17.32 -1.51 0.07
C SER A 98 18.08 -0.73 -0.99
N ASP A 99 19.41 -0.94 -1.13
CA ASP A 99 20.26 -0.12 -2.02
C ASP A 99 19.84 -0.24 -3.50
N ALA A 100 19.58 -1.46 -3.97
CA ALA A 100 19.08 -1.67 -5.33
C ALA A 100 17.73 -0.99 -5.57
N MET A 101 16.86 -0.96 -4.56
CA MET A 101 15.57 -0.29 -4.64
C MET A 101 15.72 1.24 -4.58
N MET A 102 16.67 1.78 -3.80
CA MET A 102 16.99 3.20 -3.82
C MET A 102 17.39 3.68 -5.22
N VAL A 103 18.27 2.94 -5.89
CA VAL A 103 18.68 3.23 -7.27
C VAL A 103 17.49 3.13 -8.23
N ARG A 104 16.71 2.05 -8.13
CA ARG A 104 15.53 1.83 -8.99
C ARG A 104 14.48 2.94 -8.85
N LEU A 105 14.34 3.52 -7.65
CA LEU A 105 13.44 4.63 -7.36
C LEU A 105 14.08 6.01 -7.57
N GLY A 106 15.35 6.08 -8.00
CA GLY A 106 16.08 7.33 -8.22
C GLY A 106 16.22 8.16 -6.93
N LEU A 107 16.46 7.50 -5.80
CA LEU A 107 16.62 8.11 -4.48
C LEU A 107 18.08 8.13 -4.00
N ASP A 108 18.97 7.42 -4.68
CA ASP A 108 20.40 7.30 -4.35
C ASP A 108 21.10 8.66 -4.39
N ALA A 109 20.86 9.47 -5.41
CA ALA A 109 21.39 10.83 -5.53
C ALA A 109 20.84 11.81 -4.46
N LEU A 110 19.79 11.42 -3.73
CA LEU A 110 19.15 12.24 -2.70
C LEU A 110 19.52 11.81 -1.27
N ALA A 111 20.47 10.88 -1.12
CA ALA A 111 20.83 10.32 0.18
C ALA A 111 21.22 11.34 1.24
N ASP A 112 21.88 12.43 0.83
CA ASP A 112 22.32 13.52 1.74
C ASP A 112 21.29 14.64 1.87
N VAL A 113 20.19 14.61 1.13
CA VAL A 113 19.14 15.64 1.19
C VAL A 113 18.26 15.40 2.42
N PRO A 114 18.05 16.41 3.28
CA PRO A 114 17.08 16.29 4.38
C PRO A 114 15.67 16.00 3.87
N VAL A 115 14.98 15.08 4.56
CA VAL A 115 13.64 14.57 4.14
C VAL A 115 12.64 15.71 3.92
N ARG A 116 12.72 16.78 4.74
CA ARG A 116 11.83 17.95 4.60
C ARG A 116 11.95 18.69 3.27
N PHE A 117 13.09 18.58 2.58
CA PHE A 117 13.35 19.25 1.29
C PHE A 117 13.01 18.37 0.07
N LEU A 118 12.57 17.14 0.29
CA LEU A 118 12.12 16.28 -0.80
C LEU A 118 10.83 16.83 -1.42
N SER A 119 10.75 16.81 -2.75
CA SER A 119 9.50 17.09 -3.47
C SER A 119 8.42 16.04 -3.14
N THR A 120 7.17 16.33 -3.46
CA THR A 120 6.04 15.39 -3.26
C THR A 120 6.31 14.04 -3.92
N GLY A 121 6.78 14.02 -5.18
CA GLY A 121 7.12 12.78 -5.88
C GLY A 121 8.31 12.04 -5.26
N GLN A 122 9.34 12.74 -4.78
CA GLN A 122 10.46 12.15 -4.06
C GLN A 122 10.03 11.55 -2.72
N ARG A 123 9.16 12.25 -1.97
CA ARG A 123 8.55 11.72 -0.73
C ARG A 123 7.72 10.47 -1.01
N LYS A 124 6.92 10.45 -2.09
CA LYS A 124 6.14 9.28 -2.48
C LYS A 124 7.04 8.08 -2.80
N ARG A 125 8.11 8.28 -3.57
CA ARG A 125 9.09 7.22 -3.88
C ARG A 125 9.79 6.70 -2.62
N ALA A 126 10.12 7.57 -1.66
CA ALA A 126 10.69 7.17 -0.37
C ALA A 126 9.67 6.36 0.47
N ALA A 127 8.38 6.73 0.46
CA ALA A 127 7.32 5.97 1.11
C ALA A 127 7.12 4.58 0.49
N ILE A 128 7.20 4.48 -0.84
CA ILE A 128 7.19 3.19 -1.56
C ILE A 128 8.35 2.32 -1.08
N LEU A 129 9.56 2.86 -1.02
CA LEU A 129 10.74 2.13 -0.55
C LEU A 129 10.55 1.60 0.87
N VAL A 130 10.08 2.44 1.79
CA VAL A 130 9.83 2.04 3.19
C VAL A 130 8.77 0.96 3.26
N SER A 131 7.66 1.09 2.54
CA SER A 131 6.57 0.11 2.58
C SER A 131 6.93 -1.25 1.99
N ALA A 132 7.88 -1.28 1.04
CA ALA A 132 8.35 -2.50 0.40
C ALA A 132 9.50 -3.18 1.15
N ALA A 133 10.24 -2.46 2.01
CA ALA A 133 11.50 -2.91 2.61
C ALA A 133 11.38 -4.22 3.40
N HIS A 134 10.25 -4.42 4.09
CA HIS A 134 9.99 -5.60 4.91
C HIS A 134 9.68 -6.88 4.11
N GLY A 135 9.54 -6.81 2.79
CA GLY A 135 9.04 -7.91 1.99
C GLY A 135 7.68 -8.40 2.49
N PRO A 136 6.69 -7.52 2.58
CA PRO A 136 5.38 -7.87 3.14
C PRO A 136 4.76 -9.03 2.37
N ARG A 137 3.91 -9.82 3.02
CA ARG A 137 3.09 -10.81 2.31
C ARG A 137 1.88 -10.16 1.65
N LEU A 138 1.40 -9.08 2.22
CA LEU A 138 0.29 -8.28 1.74
C LEU A 138 0.71 -6.81 1.66
N TRP A 139 0.70 -6.25 0.46
CA TRP A 139 1.01 -4.85 0.23
C TRP A 139 -0.28 -4.05 0.04
N LEU A 140 -0.55 -3.16 0.97
CA LEU A 140 -1.71 -2.28 0.98
C LEU A 140 -1.29 -0.92 0.40
N LEU A 141 -1.89 -0.52 -0.70
CA LEU A 141 -1.48 0.63 -1.50
C LEU A 141 -2.62 1.66 -1.57
N ASP A 142 -2.48 2.76 -0.82
CA ASP A 142 -3.47 3.85 -0.81
C ASP A 142 -3.03 4.95 -1.79
N GLU A 143 -3.80 5.12 -2.87
CA GLU A 143 -3.56 6.05 -3.97
C GLU A 143 -2.08 6.06 -4.40
N PRO A 144 -1.53 4.90 -4.81
CA PRO A 144 -0.08 4.73 -4.97
C PRO A 144 0.52 5.56 -6.10
N LEU A 145 -0.26 5.91 -7.12
CA LEU A 145 0.22 6.66 -8.28
C LEU A 145 0.16 8.19 -8.07
N ASN A 146 -0.53 8.67 -7.03
CA ASN A 146 -0.63 10.10 -6.78
C ASN A 146 0.75 10.72 -6.50
N GLY A 147 1.06 11.80 -7.21
CA GLY A 147 2.33 12.54 -7.07
C GLY A 147 3.52 11.92 -7.80
N LEU A 148 3.34 10.82 -8.52
CA LEU A 148 4.35 10.27 -9.44
C LEU A 148 4.16 10.84 -10.84
N ASP A 149 5.27 11.09 -11.55
CA ASP A 149 5.24 11.31 -12.98
C ASP A 149 4.96 10.00 -13.74
N ALA A 150 4.72 10.07 -15.03
CA ALA A 150 4.34 8.93 -15.85
C ALA A 150 5.37 7.80 -15.80
N GLU A 151 6.66 8.15 -15.88
CA GLU A 151 7.76 7.17 -15.83
C GLU A 151 7.87 6.48 -14.47
N ALA A 152 7.80 7.25 -13.38
CA ALA A 152 7.82 6.69 -12.03
C ALA A 152 6.58 5.82 -11.75
N ALA A 153 5.41 6.21 -12.27
CA ALA A 153 4.19 5.43 -12.15
C ALA A 153 4.29 4.08 -12.89
N GLU A 154 4.87 4.07 -14.08
CA GLU A 154 5.09 2.84 -14.86
C GLU A 154 6.06 1.90 -14.13
N ARG A 155 7.22 2.40 -13.72
CA ARG A 155 8.21 1.63 -12.94
C ARG A 155 7.63 1.06 -11.65
N PHE A 156 6.76 1.81 -10.98
CA PHE A 156 6.11 1.32 -9.76
C PHE A 156 5.13 0.18 -10.06
N GLN A 157 4.36 0.29 -11.15
CA GLN A 157 3.46 -0.79 -11.56
C GLN A 157 4.21 -2.06 -11.94
N GLU A 158 5.37 -1.94 -12.64
CA GLU A 158 6.27 -3.07 -12.90
C GLU A 158 6.79 -3.69 -11.60
N GLN A 159 7.17 -2.87 -10.62
CA GLN A 159 7.60 -3.36 -9.30
C GLN A 159 6.50 -4.14 -8.59
N VAL A 160 5.25 -3.69 -8.66
CA VAL A 160 4.11 -4.44 -8.10
C VAL A 160 3.90 -5.74 -8.87
N ALA A 161 4.09 -5.75 -10.20
CA ALA A 161 4.01 -6.97 -10.99
C ALA A 161 5.08 -8.01 -10.59
N ASP A 162 6.34 -7.58 -10.41
CA ASP A 162 7.44 -8.44 -9.94
C ASP A 162 7.13 -9.01 -8.52
N TYR A 163 6.57 -8.16 -7.65
CA TYR A 163 6.17 -8.57 -6.31
C TYR A 163 5.06 -9.62 -6.32
N LEU A 164 4.04 -9.46 -7.17
CA LEU A 164 2.98 -10.46 -7.34
C LEU A 164 3.53 -11.77 -7.92
N ALA A 165 4.42 -11.69 -8.91
CA ALA A 165 5.08 -12.87 -9.49
C ALA A 165 5.90 -13.66 -8.46
N SER A 166 6.40 -13.00 -7.40
CA SER A 166 7.08 -13.64 -6.27
C SER A 166 6.12 -14.27 -5.23
N GLY A 167 4.81 -14.22 -5.47
CA GLY A 167 3.78 -14.77 -4.58
C GLY A 167 3.24 -13.80 -3.54
N GLY A 168 3.54 -12.50 -3.66
CA GLY A 168 2.96 -11.45 -2.84
C GLY A 168 1.47 -11.23 -3.17
N MET A 169 0.76 -10.53 -2.30
CA MET A 169 -0.64 -10.10 -2.49
C MET A 169 -0.72 -8.57 -2.45
N ALA A 170 -1.52 -7.95 -3.31
CA ALA A 170 -1.69 -6.48 -3.29
C ALA A 170 -3.16 -6.08 -3.20
N LEU A 171 -3.50 -5.17 -2.26
CA LEU A 171 -4.79 -4.50 -2.19
C LEU A 171 -4.58 -3.02 -2.51
N ILE A 172 -5.18 -2.53 -3.59
CA ILE A 172 -4.89 -1.22 -4.17
C ILE A 172 -6.14 -0.35 -4.11
N ALA A 173 -6.13 0.68 -3.28
CA ALA A 173 -7.18 1.69 -3.28
C ALA A 173 -6.78 2.80 -4.25
N SER A 174 -7.53 2.97 -5.33
CA SER A 174 -7.26 4.02 -6.31
C SER A 174 -8.52 4.43 -7.06
N HIS A 175 -8.59 5.71 -7.39
CA HIS A 175 -9.57 6.25 -8.33
C HIS A 175 -9.09 6.21 -9.78
N GLN A 176 -7.78 5.97 -9.99
CA GLN A 176 -7.14 5.82 -11.29
C GLN A 176 -6.99 4.34 -11.64
N PRO A 177 -7.01 3.98 -12.94
CA PRO A 177 -6.70 2.62 -13.38
C PRO A 177 -5.28 2.22 -12.94
N PHE A 178 -5.15 1.04 -12.37
CA PHE A 178 -3.88 0.43 -12.04
C PHE A 178 -3.64 -0.77 -12.97
N ARG A 179 -2.38 -1.04 -13.32
CA ARG A 179 -2.01 -2.16 -14.18
C ARG A 179 -1.17 -3.15 -13.39
N ALA A 180 -1.65 -4.39 -13.28
CA ALA A 180 -0.89 -5.49 -12.70
C ALA A 180 -1.40 -6.83 -13.26
N PRO A 181 -0.57 -7.88 -13.30
CA PRO A 181 -1.03 -9.24 -13.57
C PRO A 181 -2.07 -9.69 -12.55
N ALA A 182 -3.02 -10.53 -12.96
CA ALA A 182 -4.06 -11.09 -12.09
C ALA A 182 -4.83 -10.02 -11.25
N LEU A 183 -4.93 -8.79 -11.77
CA LEU A 183 -5.66 -7.72 -11.11
C LEU A 183 -7.16 -7.90 -11.33
N THR A 184 -7.91 -8.00 -10.24
CA THR A 184 -9.37 -7.89 -10.22
C THR A 184 -9.78 -6.53 -9.67
N SER A 185 -11.02 -6.10 -9.92
CA SER A 185 -11.51 -4.81 -9.44
C SER A 185 -12.85 -4.96 -8.74
N LEU A 186 -13.00 -4.23 -7.64
CA LEU A 186 -14.22 -4.16 -6.84
C LEU A 186 -14.59 -2.68 -6.67
N ARG A 187 -15.85 -2.34 -6.92
CA ARG A 187 -16.37 -0.98 -6.76
C ARG A 187 -16.95 -0.84 -5.35
N LEU A 188 -16.27 -0.05 -4.50
CA LEU A 188 -16.72 0.12 -3.11
C LEU A 188 -18.10 0.78 -3.01
N ALA A 189 -18.49 1.58 -4.01
CA ALA A 189 -19.79 2.21 -4.09
C ALA A 189 -20.97 1.19 -4.18
N ASP A 190 -20.73 -0.03 -4.66
CA ASP A 190 -21.75 -1.08 -4.75
C ASP A 190 -22.13 -1.64 -3.35
N TYR A 191 -21.36 -1.29 -2.32
CA TYR A 191 -21.56 -1.66 -0.92
C TYR A 191 -22.00 -0.45 -0.04
N ALA A 192 -22.37 0.65 -0.67
CA ALA A 192 -22.90 1.81 0.05
C ALA A 192 -24.19 1.44 0.81
N PRO A 193 -24.47 2.08 1.97
CA PRO A 193 -25.64 1.79 2.80
C PRO A 193 -26.96 2.12 2.11
#